data_15c3abce194157209986148141afad77
#
_entry.id   15c3abce194157209986148141afad77
#
_cell.length_a   1.000
_cell.length_b   1.000
_cell.length_c   1.000
_cell.angle_alpha   90.00
_cell.angle_beta   90.00
_cell.angle_gamma   90.00
#
_symmetry.space_group_name_H-M   'P 1'
#
loop_
_entity.id
_entity.type
_entity.pdbx_description
1 polymer ?
#
loop_
_entity_poly.entity_id
_entity_poly.type
_entity_poly.pdbx_seq_one_letter_code
_entity_poly.pdbx_strand_id
1 'polypeptide(L)'
;MNSVDLGHAPAPLARRRLLLQRMAWLCAVMVLLITGLSAFLRLSKAGLDCEPWPQCYAQAQQANAETPAAAQGTTATAAARMAHRVIASAALLLVLVMLMTALASRPALWPEGRMALALLALALFLAVLGRWTAQSRLPAVTLGNLLGGFAMFALSVRMALLAAAPHSARPGAAPLAPWAWLAGLLLLAQVALGGLVSAGHAGLSCPAWGDCNLAAGSWQALNPWLEPPTGALPTRPEGAWVHLLHRAGGLLLTAALWLLAWRSWRLGLGAVALGLAVI
;
A
#
# COMPACT_ATOMS: atom_id res chain seq x y z
N MET A 1 11.50 -14.55 51.29
CA MET A 1 10.63 -14.71 50.14
C MET A 1 10.55 -13.34 49.47
N ASN A 2 11.38 -13.09 48.46
CA ASN A 2 11.40 -11.82 47.74
C ASN A 2 10.30 -11.88 46.66
N SER A 3 9.28 -11.05 46.82
CA SER A 3 8.32 -10.76 45.75
C SER A 3 9.08 -10.11 44.62
N VAL A 4 9.25 -10.84 43.50
CA VAL A 4 9.74 -10.28 42.22
C VAL A 4 8.73 -9.25 41.79
N ASP A 5 9.08 -7.99 41.97
CA ASP A 5 8.36 -6.84 41.48
C ASP A 5 8.33 -6.95 39.92
N LEU A 6 7.21 -7.41 39.38
CA LEU A 6 6.97 -7.49 37.95
C LEU A 6 6.93 -6.06 37.41
N GLY A 7 8.10 -5.58 37.02
CA GLY A 7 8.46 -4.21 36.69
C GLY A 7 7.44 -3.46 35.85
N HIS A 8 6.70 -2.62 36.50
CA HIS A 8 6.01 -1.51 35.83
C HIS A 8 7.09 -0.58 35.25
N ALA A 9 7.12 -0.43 33.96
CA ALA A 9 8.01 0.56 33.31
C ALA A 9 7.80 1.92 34.02
N PRO A 10 8.86 2.68 34.35
CA PRO A 10 8.72 3.98 34.96
C PRO A 10 7.74 4.85 34.18
N ALA A 11 6.83 5.53 34.90
CA ALA A 11 5.71 6.29 34.33
C ALA A 11 6.07 7.16 33.08
N PRO A 12 7.25 7.84 33.01
CA PRO A 12 7.65 8.61 31.84
C PRO A 12 7.94 7.73 30.60
N LEU A 13 8.46 6.52 30.78
CA LEU A 13 8.74 5.60 29.68
C LEU A 13 7.46 5.02 29.08
N ALA A 14 6.51 4.63 29.92
CA ALA A 14 5.20 4.16 29.49
C ALA A 14 4.45 5.26 28.73
N ARG A 15 4.50 6.51 29.20
CA ARG A 15 3.90 7.67 28.50
C ARG A 15 4.52 7.91 27.11
N ARG A 16 5.85 7.80 27.00
CA ARG A 16 6.56 7.94 25.71
C ARG A 16 6.14 6.85 24.71
N ARG A 17 6.07 5.60 25.14
CA ARG A 17 5.62 4.50 24.28
C ARG A 17 4.18 4.68 23.85
N LEU A 18 3.28 5.10 24.73
CA LEU A 18 1.90 5.40 24.40
C LEU A 18 1.80 6.55 23.36
N LEU A 19 2.64 7.58 23.50
CA LEU A 19 2.72 8.67 22.54
C LEU A 19 3.19 8.16 21.16
N LEU A 20 4.26 7.38 21.11
CA LEU A 20 4.76 6.74 19.87
C LEU A 20 3.69 5.86 19.22
N GLN A 21 2.97 5.07 20.01
CA GLN A 21 1.87 4.23 19.53
C GLN A 21 0.78 5.07 18.86
N ARG A 22 0.33 6.15 19.52
CA ARG A 22 -0.71 7.05 18.98
C ARG A 22 -0.25 7.74 17.69
N MET A 23 1.00 8.24 17.67
CA MET A 23 1.59 8.85 16.48
C MET A 23 1.71 7.85 15.33
N ALA A 24 2.07 6.61 15.61
CA ALA A 24 2.17 5.56 14.60
C ALA A 24 0.82 5.18 13.99
N TRP A 25 -0.24 5.10 14.80
CA TRP A 25 -1.62 4.93 14.30
C TRP A 25 -2.07 6.12 13.46
N LEU A 26 -1.79 7.35 13.91
CA LEU A 26 -2.09 8.54 13.12
C LEU A 26 -1.35 8.50 11.78
N CYS A 27 -0.07 8.13 11.78
CA CYS A 27 0.71 7.96 10.57
C CYS A 27 0.08 6.90 9.63
N ALA A 28 -0.37 5.75 10.15
CA ALA A 28 -1.05 4.73 9.36
C ALA A 28 -2.33 5.28 8.68
N VAL A 29 -3.15 6.03 9.42
CA VAL A 29 -4.35 6.68 8.86
C VAL A 29 -3.99 7.70 7.77
N MET A 30 -2.96 8.54 8.02
CA MET A 30 -2.49 9.51 7.01
C MET A 30 -2.00 8.81 5.75
N VAL A 31 -1.27 7.69 5.87
CA VAL A 31 -0.80 6.90 4.72
C VAL A 31 -1.97 6.32 3.93
N LEU A 32 -3.02 5.82 4.58
CA LEU A 32 -4.24 5.36 3.90
C LEU A 32 -4.91 6.50 3.12
N LEU A 33 -5.02 7.68 3.71
CA LEU A 33 -5.56 8.85 3.03
C LEU A 33 -4.72 9.26 1.81
N ILE A 34 -3.38 9.29 1.95
CA ILE A 34 -2.46 9.58 0.86
C ILE A 34 -2.61 8.55 -0.27
N THR A 35 -2.69 7.26 0.07
CA THR A 35 -2.86 6.18 -0.91
C THR A 35 -4.20 6.29 -1.63
N GLY A 36 -5.29 6.58 -0.91
CA GLY A 36 -6.62 6.82 -1.48
C GLY A 36 -6.64 8.04 -2.43
N LEU A 37 -6.05 9.16 -2.00
CA LEU A 37 -5.93 10.36 -2.86
C LEU A 37 -5.06 10.09 -4.10
N SER A 38 -3.97 9.32 -3.96
CA SER A 38 -3.14 8.91 -5.10
C SER A 38 -3.92 8.04 -6.09
N ALA A 39 -4.74 7.11 -5.59
CA ALA A 39 -5.62 6.29 -6.43
C ALA A 39 -6.65 7.15 -7.16
N PHE A 40 -7.33 8.05 -6.44
CA PHE A 40 -8.30 9.00 -7.03
C PHE A 40 -7.64 9.84 -8.14
N LEU A 41 -6.48 10.45 -7.88
CA LEU A 41 -5.77 11.28 -8.87
C LEU A 41 -5.35 10.48 -10.10
N ARG A 42 -4.99 9.20 -9.95
CA ARG A 42 -4.64 8.32 -11.07
C ARG A 42 -5.86 7.96 -11.90
N LEU A 43 -6.97 7.61 -11.25
CA LEU A 43 -8.22 7.26 -11.92
C LEU A 43 -8.82 8.47 -12.65
N SER A 44 -8.80 9.65 -12.06
CA SER A 44 -9.26 10.89 -12.70
C SER A 44 -8.40 11.27 -13.91
N LYS A 45 -7.08 11.07 -13.86
CA LYS A 45 -6.20 11.27 -15.03
C LYS A 45 -6.46 10.26 -16.15
N ALA A 46 -6.93 9.08 -15.81
CA ALA A 46 -7.26 8.04 -16.76
C ALA A 46 -8.58 8.31 -17.49
N GLY A 47 -9.35 9.34 -17.11
CA GLY A 47 -10.63 9.67 -17.74
C GLY A 47 -11.72 8.64 -17.43
N LEU A 48 -11.65 7.96 -16.27
CA LEU A 48 -12.67 6.97 -15.89
C LEU A 48 -14.01 7.59 -15.44
N ASP A 49 -14.04 8.91 -15.28
CA ASP A 49 -15.21 9.71 -14.94
C ASP A 49 -15.92 10.29 -16.18
N CYS A 50 -15.47 9.97 -17.38
CA CYS A 50 -16.08 10.47 -18.61
C CYS A 50 -17.22 9.57 -19.10
N GLU A 51 -18.23 10.16 -19.74
CA GLU A 51 -19.35 9.46 -20.37
C GLU A 51 -19.30 9.60 -21.91
N PRO A 52 -19.58 8.55 -22.70
CA PRO A 52 -19.77 7.15 -22.28
C PRO A 52 -18.44 6.42 -22.05
N TRP A 53 -18.24 5.96 -20.84
CA TRP A 53 -17.08 5.13 -20.54
C TRP A 53 -17.30 3.69 -21.08
N PRO A 54 -16.33 2.99 -21.69
CA PRO A 54 -14.91 3.34 -21.81
C PRO A 54 -14.50 4.09 -23.10
N GLN A 55 -15.44 4.45 -24.01
CA GLN A 55 -15.12 5.06 -25.30
C GLN A 55 -14.42 6.42 -25.18
N CYS A 56 -14.88 7.25 -24.23
CA CYS A 56 -14.29 8.56 -23.97
C CYS A 56 -12.89 8.48 -23.34
N TYR A 57 -12.48 7.32 -22.80
CA TYR A 57 -11.18 7.10 -22.19
C TYR A 57 -10.01 7.34 -23.15
N ALA A 58 -10.12 6.83 -24.38
CA ALA A 58 -9.09 7.04 -25.41
C ALA A 58 -8.97 8.52 -25.80
N GLN A 59 -10.10 9.23 -25.93
CA GLN A 59 -10.12 10.66 -26.25
C GLN A 59 -9.51 11.49 -25.10
N ALA A 60 -9.84 11.19 -23.86
CA ALA A 60 -9.25 11.85 -22.69
C ALA A 60 -7.74 11.59 -22.60
N GLN A 61 -7.27 10.40 -22.93
CA GLN A 61 -5.84 10.09 -22.98
C GLN A 61 -5.09 10.84 -24.09
N GLN A 62 -5.68 10.95 -25.27
CA GLN A 62 -5.12 11.69 -26.39
C GLN A 62 -5.06 13.18 -26.08
N ALA A 63 -6.15 13.77 -25.57
CA ALA A 63 -6.20 15.16 -25.16
C ALA A 63 -5.14 15.48 -24.07
N ASN A 64 -4.94 14.59 -23.10
CA ASN A 64 -3.91 14.74 -22.07
C ASN A 64 -2.47 14.61 -22.63
N ALA A 65 -2.28 13.90 -23.75
CA ALA A 65 -0.99 13.77 -24.41
C ALA A 65 -0.64 15.00 -25.25
N GLU A 66 -1.65 15.56 -25.94
CA GLU A 66 -1.48 16.71 -26.85
C GLU A 66 -1.43 18.05 -26.11
N THR A 67 -2.09 18.16 -24.93
CA THR A 67 -2.15 19.42 -24.19
C THR A 67 -1.90 19.19 -22.69
N PRO A 68 -0.63 19.01 -22.28
CA PRO A 68 -0.29 18.76 -20.87
C PRO A 68 -0.81 19.85 -19.88
N ALA A 69 -1.02 21.05 -20.38
CA ALA A 69 -1.53 22.19 -19.59
C ALA A 69 -3.06 22.20 -19.48
N ALA A 70 -3.80 21.63 -20.45
CA ALA A 70 -5.27 21.57 -20.43
C ALA A 70 -5.80 20.45 -19.53
N ALA A 71 -4.94 19.53 -19.11
CA ALA A 71 -5.19 18.57 -18.02
C ALA A 71 -5.21 19.26 -16.62
N GLN A 72 -5.57 20.54 -16.56
CA GLN A 72 -5.96 21.23 -15.33
C GLN A 72 -7.32 20.66 -14.92
N GLY A 73 -7.24 19.55 -14.18
CA GLY A 73 -8.37 18.81 -13.73
C GLY A 73 -9.36 19.69 -12.97
N THR A 74 -10.57 19.19 -12.83
CA THR A 74 -11.66 19.78 -12.05
C THR A 74 -11.16 20.32 -10.71
N THR A 75 -11.88 21.26 -10.11
CA THR A 75 -11.58 21.76 -8.75
C THR A 75 -11.33 20.62 -7.76
N ALA A 76 -12.01 19.48 -7.91
CA ALA A 76 -11.83 18.28 -7.10
C ALA A 76 -10.43 17.68 -7.24
N THR A 77 -9.88 17.57 -8.45
CA THR A 77 -8.51 17.03 -8.66
C THR A 77 -7.43 18.01 -8.18
N ALA A 78 -7.67 19.33 -8.28
CA ALA A 78 -6.77 20.33 -7.72
C ALA A 78 -6.76 20.26 -6.18
N ALA A 79 -7.94 20.17 -5.56
CA ALA A 79 -8.09 20.00 -4.11
C ALA A 79 -7.44 18.69 -3.63
N ALA A 80 -7.65 17.57 -4.33
CA ALA A 80 -7.04 16.29 -4.00
C ALA A 80 -5.51 16.32 -4.08
N ARG A 81 -4.94 17.01 -5.10
CA ARG A 81 -3.47 17.23 -5.19
C ARG A 81 -2.93 18.04 -4.02
N MET A 82 -3.63 19.11 -3.65
CA MET A 82 -3.24 19.93 -2.50
C MET A 82 -3.34 19.12 -1.20
N ALA A 83 -4.46 18.44 -0.96
CA ALA A 83 -4.65 17.59 0.20
C ALA A 83 -3.58 16.51 0.30
N HIS A 84 -3.27 15.82 -0.80
CA HIS A 84 -2.19 14.83 -0.85
C HIS A 84 -0.84 15.42 -0.42
N ARG A 85 -0.46 16.59 -0.94
CA ARG A 85 0.80 17.26 -0.58
C ARG A 85 0.84 17.65 0.89
N VAL A 86 -0.24 18.25 1.41
CA VAL A 86 -0.33 18.69 2.81
C VAL A 86 -0.23 17.48 3.75
N ILE A 87 -1.02 16.42 3.50
CA ILE A 87 -1.02 15.24 4.34
C ILE A 87 0.34 14.51 4.27
N ALA A 88 0.95 14.42 3.09
CA ALA A 88 2.27 13.80 2.93
C ALA A 88 3.37 14.57 3.68
N SER A 89 3.36 15.92 3.62
CA SER A 89 4.29 16.75 4.38
C SER A 89 4.08 16.61 5.88
N ALA A 90 2.83 16.59 6.34
CA ALA A 90 2.49 16.38 7.74
C ALA A 90 2.90 14.98 8.23
N ALA A 91 2.73 13.94 7.40
CA ALA A 91 3.19 12.59 7.71
C ALA A 91 4.72 12.52 7.84
N LEU A 92 5.47 13.18 6.96
CA LEU A 92 6.93 13.25 7.03
C LEU A 92 7.39 13.93 8.34
N LEU A 93 6.77 15.06 8.70
CA LEU A 93 7.05 15.75 9.98
C LEU A 93 6.71 14.86 11.17
N LEU A 94 5.59 14.16 11.13
CA LEU A 94 5.17 13.23 12.18
C LEU A 94 6.20 12.11 12.38
N VAL A 95 6.71 11.53 11.28
CA VAL A 95 7.77 10.49 11.34
C VAL A 95 9.05 11.05 11.94
N LEU A 96 9.43 12.28 11.61
CA LEU A 96 10.59 12.94 12.22
C LEU A 96 10.39 13.14 13.73
N VAL A 97 9.20 13.58 14.16
CA VAL A 97 8.87 13.73 15.59
C VAL A 97 8.89 12.36 16.29
N MET A 98 8.42 11.30 15.64
CA MET A 98 8.50 9.93 16.18
C MET A 98 9.95 9.51 16.39
N LEU A 99 10.84 9.77 15.42
CA LEU A 99 12.27 9.49 15.50
C LEU A 99 12.91 10.23 16.68
N MET A 100 12.65 11.54 16.79
CA MET A 100 13.15 12.35 17.90
C MET A 100 12.61 11.88 19.26
N THR A 101 11.32 11.53 19.33
CA THR A 101 10.70 10.99 20.54
C THR A 101 11.32 9.66 20.96
N ALA A 102 11.70 8.82 19.99
CA ALA A 102 12.33 7.53 20.29
C ALA A 102 13.80 7.66 20.75
N LEU A 103 14.59 8.56 20.17
CA LEU A 103 16.04 8.57 20.30
C LEU A 103 16.57 9.73 21.19
N ALA A 104 15.94 10.91 21.20
CA ALA A 104 16.49 12.08 21.86
C ALA A 104 16.43 12.02 23.41
N SER A 105 15.59 11.19 24.00
CA SER A 105 15.44 11.08 25.45
C SER A 105 16.08 9.81 25.98
N ARG A 106 16.61 9.85 27.19
CA ARG A 106 17.18 8.67 27.87
C ARG A 106 16.15 7.98 28.76
N PRO A 107 16.12 6.64 28.79
CA PRO A 107 16.86 5.73 27.89
C PRO A 107 16.34 5.81 26.44
N ALA A 108 17.24 5.71 25.44
CA ALA A 108 16.86 5.67 24.05
C ALA A 108 16.06 4.38 23.73
N LEU A 109 14.98 4.52 23.00
CA LEU A 109 14.14 3.41 22.55
C LEU A 109 14.64 2.91 21.19
N TRP A 110 15.74 2.16 21.19
CA TRP A 110 16.43 1.72 19.96
C TRP A 110 15.55 0.92 18.99
N PRO A 111 14.71 -0.05 19.45
CA PRO A 111 13.82 -0.79 18.55
C PRO A 111 12.85 0.15 17.81
N GLU A 112 12.20 1.04 18.54
CA GLU A 112 11.28 2.04 18.02
C GLU A 112 12.01 3.06 17.15
N GLY A 113 13.21 3.48 17.53
CA GLY A 113 14.05 4.41 16.78
C GLY A 113 14.47 3.85 15.41
N ARG A 114 14.88 2.58 15.35
CA ARG A 114 15.20 1.91 14.07
C ARG A 114 13.98 1.82 13.16
N MET A 115 12.81 1.57 13.72
CA MET A 115 11.56 1.53 12.95
C MET A 115 11.19 2.93 12.42
N ALA A 116 11.31 3.96 13.25
CA ALA A 116 11.08 5.36 12.84
C ALA A 116 12.09 5.82 11.76
N LEU A 117 13.35 5.37 11.85
CA LEU A 117 14.35 5.63 10.82
C LEU A 117 14.01 4.94 9.49
N ALA A 118 13.53 3.70 9.52
CA ALA A 118 13.06 3.01 8.32
C ALA A 118 11.86 3.72 7.68
N LEU A 119 10.90 4.19 8.50
CA LEU A 119 9.78 5.01 8.04
C LEU A 119 10.26 6.32 7.41
N LEU A 120 11.23 7.00 8.01
CA LEU A 120 11.79 8.24 7.46
C LEU A 120 12.49 7.99 6.12
N ALA A 121 13.34 6.98 6.03
CA ALA A 121 14.03 6.63 4.80
C ALA A 121 13.04 6.31 3.66
N LEU A 122 12.00 5.54 3.97
CA LEU A 122 10.95 5.21 3.01
C LEU A 122 10.12 6.45 2.61
N ALA A 123 9.79 7.34 3.57
CA ALA A 123 9.07 8.57 3.27
C ALA A 123 9.87 9.50 2.35
N LEU A 124 11.18 9.63 2.57
CA LEU A 124 12.07 10.39 1.69
C LEU A 124 12.18 9.77 0.30
N PHE A 125 12.33 8.44 0.21
CA PHE A 125 12.30 7.72 -1.06
C PHE A 125 11.00 8.00 -1.84
N LEU A 126 9.85 7.90 -1.17
CA LEU A 126 8.54 8.16 -1.78
C LEU A 126 8.38 9.63 -2.19
N ALA A 127 8.94 10.58 -1.44
CA ALA A 127 8.92 11.99 -1.80
C ALA A 127 9.71 12.25 -3.11
N VAL A 128 10.88 11.63 -3.26
CA VAL A 128 11.67 11.69 -4.51
C VAL A 128 10.92 11.01 -5.65
N LEU A 129 10.40 9.80 -5.44
CA LEU A 129 9.68 9.05 -6.45
C LEU A 129 8.39 9.78 -6.90
N GLY A 130 7.70 10.42 -5.96
CA GLY A 130 6.49 11.22 -6.21
C GLY A 130 6.74 12.40 -7.14
N ARG A 131 7.96 12.96 -7.15
CA ARG A 131 8.34 14.01 -8.09
C ARG A 131 8.36 13.50 -9.54
N TRP A 132 8.83 12.26 -9.75
CA TRP A 132 8.88 11.64 -11.08
C TRP A 132 7.52 11.13 -11.55
N THR A 133 6.65 10.72 -10.65
CA THR A 133 5.31 10.20 -10.99
C THR A 133 4.48 11.19 -11.81
N ALA A 134 4.68 12.49 -11.62
CA ALA A 134 3.94 13.51 -12.35
C ALA A 134 4.25 13.55 -13.86
N GLN A 135 5.45 13.11 -14.25
CA GLN A 135 5.97 13.20 -15.62
C GLN A 135 6.24 11.83 -16.27
N SER A 136 6.33 10.76 -15.45
CA SER A 136 6.64 9.42 -15.95
C SER A 136 5.39 8.63 -16.27
N ARG A 137 5.42 7.93 -17.40
CA ARG A 137 4.43 6.94 -17.82
C ARG A 137 4.86 5.51 -17.50
N LEU A 138 6.08 5.33 -16.97
CA LEU A 138 6.62 4.03 -16.60
C LEU A 138 5.80 3.37 -15.49
N PRO A 139 5.27 2.16 -15.70
CA PRO A 139 4.57 1.41 -14.66
C PRO A 139 5.41 1.20 -13.40
N ALA A 140 6.74 1.08 -13.53
CA ALA A 140 7.67 0.95 -12.41
C ALA A 140 7.57 2.09 -11.40
N VAL A 141 7.37 3.33 -11.84
CA VAL A 141 7.23 4.49 -10.95
C VAL A 141 5.91 4.43 -10.18
N THR A 142 4.81 4.09 -10.86
CA THR A 142 3.50 3.89 -10.23
C THR A 142 3.54 2.73 -9.23
N LEU A 143 4.17 1.62 -9.62
CA LEU A 143 4.34 0.43 -8.80
C LEU A 143 5.18 0.73 -7.55
N GLY A 144 6.31 1.44 -7.72
CA GLY A 144 7.16 1.86 -6.61
C GLY A 144 6.41 2.72 -5.58
N ASN A 145 5.61 3.69 -6.04
CA ASN A 145 4.75 4.49 -5.15
C ASN A 145 3.69 3.65 -4.44
N LEU A 146 3.04 2.74 -5.15
CA LEU A 146 2.00 1.88 -4.57
C LEU A 146 2.59 0.94 -3.52
N LEU A 147 3.62 0.18 -3.88
CA LEU A 147 4.29 -0.75 -2.97
C LEU A 147 4.94 -0.02 -1.79
N GLY A 148 5.55 1.14 -2.04
CA GLY A 148 6.10 1.99 -0.99
C GLY A 148 5.03 2.53 -0.03
N GLY A 149 3.86 2.90 -0.53
CA GLY A 149 2.71 3.28 0.29
C GLY A 149 2.23 2.14 1.19
N PHE A 150 2.08 0.93 0.65
CA PHE A 150 1.74 -0.27 1.44
C PHE A 150 2.82 -0.61 2.48
N ALA A 151 4.10 -0.52 2.11
CA ALA A 151 5.21 -0.73 3.03
C ALA A 151 5.20 0.31 4.16
N MET A 152 4.94 1.58 3.84
CA MET A 152 4.83 2.67 4.80
C MET A 152 3.67 2.41 5.80
N PHE A 153 2.51 1.96 5.30
CA PHE A 153 1.39 1.55 6.13
C PHE A 153 1.77 0.39 7.06
N ALA A 154 2.33 -0.68 6.51
CA ALA A 154 2.73 -1.86 7.27
C ALA A 154 3.77 -1.53 8.37
N LEU A 155 4.77 -0.70 8.04
CA LEU A 155 5.75 -0.23 9.01
C LEU A 155 5.13 0.66 10.09
N SER A 156 4.15 1.50 9.75
CA SER A 156 3.44 2.34 10.72
C SER A 156 2.64 1.48 11.70
N VAL A 157 1.91 0.48 11.21
CA VAL A 157 1.19 -0.50 12.06
C VAL A 157 2.18 -1.27 12.94
N ARG A 158 3.28 -1.76 12.35
CA ARG A 158 4.32 -2.46 13.12
C ARG A 158 4.93 -1.59 14.21
N MET A 159 5.18 -0.30 13.93
CA MET A 159 5.66 0.67 14.93
C MET A 159 4.64 0.84 16.06
N ALA A 160 3.35 0.95 15.75
CA ALA A 160 2.29 1.05 16.74
C ALA A 160 2.22 -0.19 17.65
N LEU A 161 2.34 -1.38 17.06
CA LEU A 161 2.37 -2.65 17.80
C LEU A 161 3.64 -2.80 18.64
N LEU A 162 4.79 -2.35 18.14
CA LEU A 162 6.05 -2.37 18.87
C LEU A 162 6.03 -1.44 20.09
N ALA A 163 5.43 -0.27 19.97
CA ALA A 163 5.30 0.71 21.03
C ALA A 163 4.22 0.36 22.07
N ALA A 164 3.21 -0.40 21.67
CA ALA A 164 2.29 -1.03 22.59
C ALA A 164 3.05 -2.09 23.41
N ALA A 165 3.11 -1.98 24.73
CA ALA A 165 3.86 -2.79 25.70
C ALA A 165 4.36 -4.20 25.26
N PRO A 166 5.45 -4.73 25.82
CA PRO A 166 6.06 -5.98 25.37
C PRO A 166 5.01 -7.10 25.38
N HIS A 167 4.55 -7.46 24.22
CA HIS A 167 3.72 -8.65 24.06
C HIS A 167 4.66 -9.85 24.18
N SER A 168 4.56 -10.58 25.28
CA SER A 168 5.04 -11.94 25.30
C SER A 168 4.44 -12.66 24.07
N ALA A 169 5.30 -13.27 23.27
CA ALA A 169 4.84 -14.07 22.15
C ALA A 169 3.72 -15.00 22.64
N ARG A 170 2.54 -14.91 22.02
CA ARG A 170 1.43 -15.77 22.44
C ARG A 170 1.84 -17.22 22.25
N PRO A 171 1.85 -18.03 23.33
CA PRO A 171 2.11 -19.46 23.19
C PRO A 171 1.15 -20.03 22.13
N GLY A 172 1.68 -20.80 21.18
CA GLY A 172 0.87 -21.39 20.11
C GLY A 172 0.80 -20.60 18.79
N ALA A 173 1.31 -19.38 18.70
CA ALA A 173 1.32 -18.62 17.43
C ALA A 173 2.47 -19.01 16.49
N ALA A 174 3.55 -19.61 16.97
CA ALA A 174 4.72 -19.98 16.18
C ALA A 174 4.41 -20.83 14.92
N PRO A 175 3.50 -21.84 14.95
CA PRO A 175 3.15 -22.61 13.78
C PRO A 175 2.47 -21.81 12.67
N LEU A 176 1.96 -20.62 12.95
CA LEU A 176 1.32 -19.74 11.95
C LEU A 176 2.34 -18.92 11.15
N ALA A 177 3.58 -18.77 11.65
CA ALA A 177 4.57 -17.89 11.02
C ALA A 177 4.82 -18.21 9.53
N PRO A 178 5.06 -19.46 9.08
CA PRO A 178 5.29 -19.74 7.67
C PRO A 178 4.06 -19.43 6.81
N TRP A 179 2.85 -19.64 7.31
CA TRP A 179 1.60 -19.33 6.62
C TRP A 179 1.36 -17.83 6.51
N ALA A 180 1.69 -17.08 7.57
CA ALA A 180 1.64 -15.62 7.56
C ALA A 180 2.64 -15.02 6.56
N TRP A 181 3.86 -15.59 6.48
CA TRP A 181 4.84 -15.20 5.47
C TRP A 181 4.37 -15.51 4.04
N LEU A 182 3.80 -16.69 3.81
CA LEU A 182 3.22 -17.06 2.52
C LEU A 182 2.10 -16.09 2.12
N ALA A 183 1.15 -15.83 3.01
CA ALA A 183 0.08 -14.89 2.76
C ALA A 183 0.61 -13.46 2.50
N GLY A 184 1.63 -13.02 3.23
CA GLY A 184 2.29 -11.73 3.02
C GLY A 184 2.97 -11.62 1.66
N LEU A 185 3.66 -12.67 1.20
CA LEU A 185 4.28 -12.71 -0.13
C LEU A 185 3.23 -12.72 -1.25
N LEU A 186 2.15 -13.49 -1.07
CA LEU A 186 1.03 -13.49 -2.02
C LEU A 186 0.35 -12.12 -2.08
N LEU A 187 0.16 -11.45 -0.94
CA LEU A 187 -0.37 -10.10 -0.89
C LEU A 187 0.53 -9.10 -1.61
N LEU A 188 1.84 -9.18 -1.40
CA LEU A 188 2.81 -8.32 -2.09
C LEU A 188 2.74 -8.53 -3.61
N ALA A 189 2.72 -9.78 -4.07
CA ALA A 189 2.58 -10.12 -5.48
C ALA A 189 1.25 -9.63 -6.05
N GLN A 190 0.16 -9.77 -5.29
CA GLN A 190 -1.17 -9.33 -5.69
C GLN A 190 -1.27 -7.81 -5.84
N VAL A 191 -0.68 -7.05 -4.92
CA VAL A 191 -0.60 -5.58 -5.00
C VAL A 191 0.27 -5.17 -6.20
N ALA A 192 1.37 -5.88 -6.45
CA ALA A 192 2.23 -5.62 -7.60
C ALA A 192 1.50 -5.86 -8.93
N LEU A 193 0.83 -7.01 -9.07
CA LEU A 193 0.03 -7.33 -10.26
C LEU A 193 -1.11 -6.32 -10.47
N GLY A 194 -1.84 -5.94 -9.41
CA GLY A 194 -2.87 -4.91 -9.49
C GLY A 194 -2.32 -3.54 -9.89
N GLY A 195 -1.12 -3.21 -9.42
CA GLY A 195 -0.38 -2.02 -9.84
C GLY A 195 -0.04 -2.04 -11.33
N LEU A 196 0.41 -3.18 -11.86
CA LEU A 196 0.67 -3.36 -13.30
C LEU A 196 -0.61 -3.31 -14.14
N VAL A 197 -1.70 -3.96 -13.70
CA VAL A 197 -3.01 -3.86 -14.35
C VAL A 197 -3.44 -2.39 -14.47
N SER A 198 -3.32 -1.64 -13.36
CA SER A 198 -3.71 -0.24 -13.33
C SER A 198 -2.81 0.66 -14.16
N ALA A 199 -1.48 0.52 -14.05
CA ALA A 199 -0.51 1.35 -14.76
C ALA A 199 -0.41 0.98 -16.25
N GLY A 200 -0.66 -0.29 -16.59
CA GLY A 200 -0.67 -0.81 -17.95
C GLY A 200 -2.02 -0.64 -18.66
N HIS A 201 -3.03 -0.03 -18.04
CA HIS A 201 -4.38 0.11 -18.58
C HIS A 201 -5.00 -1.23 -19.01
N ALA A 202 -4.83 -2.28 -18.22
CA ALA A 202 -5.26 -3.65 -18.55
C ALA A 202 -6.54 -4.09 -17.78
N GLY A 203 -7.28 -3.14 -17.19
CA GLY A 203 -8.40 -3.44 -16.28
C GLY A 203 -9.57 -4.19 -16.92
N LEU A 204 -9.76 -4.10 -18.23
CA LEU A 204 -10.81 -4.78 -18.98
C LEU A 204 -10.24 -5.69 -20.09
N SER A 205 -8.96 -6.07 -20.02
CA SER A 205 -8.35 -6.96 -21.03
C SER A 205 -8.98 -8.37 -21.07
N CYS A 206 -9.68 -8.76 -19.99
CA CYS A 206 -10.51 -9.96 -19.94
C CYS A 206 -11.94 -9.53 -19.54
N PRO A 207 -12.90 -9.49 -20.49
CA PRO A 207 -14.28 -9.01 -20.20
C PRO A 207 -15.01 -9.86 -19.19
N ALA A 208 -14.83 -11.19 -19.22
CA ALA A 208 -15.44 -12.12 -18.26
C ALA A 208 -14.43 -13.12 -17.70
N TRP A 209 -14.85 -13.93 -16.71
CA TRP A 209 -14.11 -15.09 -16.24
C TRP A 209 -14.04 -16.13 -17.37
N GLY A 210 -12.84 -16.51 -17.76
CA GLY A 210 -12.63 -17.47 -18.87
C GLY A 210 -12.67 -16.86 -20.29
N ASP A 211 -13.02 -15.61 -20.44
CA ASP A 211 -13.01 -14.90 -21.72
C ASP A 211 -11.79 -13.97 -21.81
N CYS A 212 -10.62 -14.59 -21.77
CA CYS A 212 -9.34 -13.90 -21.93
C CYS A 212 -8.70 -14.37 -23.24
N ASN A 213 -8.48 -13.46 -24.19
CA ASN A 213 -7.72 -13.78 -25.40
C ASN A 213 -6.21 -13.85 -25.08
N LEU A 214 -5.78 -14.99 -24.53
CA LEU A 214 -4.39 -15.21 -24.13
C LEU A 214 -3.44 -15.31 -25.34
N ALA A 215 -3.95 -15.68 -26.53
CA ALA A 215 -3.15 -15.74 -27.73
C ALA A 215 -2.71 -14.33 -28.21
N ALA A 216 -3.54 -13.32 -27.96
CA ALA A 216 -3.19 -11.92 -28.21
C ALA A 216 -2.50 -11.24 -27.00
N GLY A 217 -2.44 -11.92 -25.86
CA GLY A 217 -1.78 -11.44 -24.65
C GLY A 217 -0.27 -11.36 -24.81
N SER A 218 0.34 -10.36 -24.18
CA SER A 218 1.80 -10.18 -24.20
C SER A 218 2.39 -10.30 -22.79
N TRP A 219 3.43 -11.11 -22.63
CA TRP A 219 4.23 -11.18 -21.41
C TRP A 219 4.97 -9.87 -21.12
N GLN A 220 5.17 -9.04 -22.14
CA GLN A 220 5.75 -7.70 -21.96
C GLN A 220 4.88 -6.80 -21.07
N ALA A 221 3.57 -7.06 -20.98
CA ALA A 221 2.67 -6.36 -20.06
C ALA A 221 3.04 -6.57 -18.57
N LEU A 222 3.84 -7.57 -18.24
CA LEU A 222 4.39 -7.80 -16.90
C LEU A 222 5.70 -7.04 -16.66
N ASN A 223 6.30 -6.44 -17.69
CA ASN A 223 7.53 -5.67 -17.54
C ASN A 223 7.20 -4.23 -17.08
N PRO A 224 7.55 -3.85 -15.84
CA PRO A 224 7.24 -2.52 -15.33
C PRO A 224 8.05 -1.40 -15.98
N TRP A 225 9.10 -1.74 -16.72
CA TRP A 225 10.00 -0.78 -17.39
C TRP A 225 9.57 -0.46 -18.84
N LEU A 226 8.50 -1.07 -19.33
CA LEU A 226 7.93 -0.75 -20.63
C LEU A 226 6.74 0.20 -20.47
N GLU A 227 6.80 1.31 -21.18
CA GLU A 227 5.67 2.24 -21.24
C GLU A 227 4.52 1.64 -22.05
N PRO A 228 3.27 1.73 -21.56
CA PRO A 228 2.11 1.33 -22.36
C PRO A 228 1.98 2.26 -23.57
N PRO A 229 1.44 1.75 -24.71
CA PRO A 229 1.19 2.56 -25.89
C PRO A 229 0.35 3.79 -25.57
N THR A 230 0.60 4.89 -26.27
CA THR A 230 -0.21 6.11 -26.14
C THR A 230 -1.63 5.81 -26.63
N GLY A 231 -2.66 6.22 -25.86
CA GLY A 231 -4.06 5.94 -26.22
C GLY A 231 -4.48 4.48 -26.02
N ALA A 232 -3.70 3.66 -25.28
CA ALA A 232 -4.08 2.29 -24.99
C ALA A 232 -5.43 2.23 -24.25
N LEU A 233 -6.38 1.49 -24.82
CA LEU A 233 -7.68 1.24 -24.20
C LEU A 233 -7.56 0.22 -23.06
N PRO A 234 -8.41 0.30 -22.03
CA PRO A 234 -8.41 -0.66 -20.92
C PRO A 234 -8.86 -2.07 -21.36
N THR A 235 -9.42 -2.21 -22.55
CA THR A 235 -9.83 -3.47 -23.18
C THR A 235 -8.74 -4.11 -24.06
N ARG A 236 -7.53 -3.53 -24.10
CA ARG A 236 -6.46 -4.02 -24.97
C ARG A 236 -6.09 -5.47 -24.67
N PRO A 237 -6.03 -6.35 -25.69
CA PRO A 237 -5.79 -7.78 -25.50
C PRO A 237 -4.38 -8.10 -24.99
N GLU A 238 -3.38 -7.24 -25.24
CA GLU A 238 -2.00 -7.45 -24.77
C GLU A 238 -1.91 -7.50 -23.24
N GLY A 239 -2.86 -6.88 -22.52
CA GLY A 239 -2.97 -6.91 -21.07
C GLY A 239 -3.57 -8.19 -20.49
N ALA A 240 -4.00 -9.16 -21.32
CA ALA A 240 -4.72 -10.34 -20.85
C ALA A 240 -3.94 -11.17 -19.82
N TRP A 241 -2.62 -11.36 -20.01
CA TRP A 241 -1.80 -12.12 -19.06
C TRP A 241 -1.71 -11.47 -17.69
N VAL A 242 -1.41 -10.17 -17.61
CA VAL A 242 -1.31 -9.49 -16.30
C VAL A 242 -2.66 -9.45 -15.61
N HIS A 243 -3.75 -9.28 -16.37
CA HIS A 243 -5.12 -9.28 -15.81
C HIS A 243 -5.52 -10.66 -15.27
N LEU A 244 -5.26 -11.73 -16.05
CA LEU A 244 -5.55 -13.10 -15.59
C LEU A 244 -4.73 -13.48 -14.35
N LEU A 245 -3.43 -13.18 -14.34
CA LEU A 245 -2.56 -13.44 -13.19
C LEU A 245 -3.02 -12.67 -11.94
N HIS A 246 -3.48 -11.42 -12.10
CA HIS A 246 -4.03 -10.66 -11.01
C HIS A 246 -5.32 -11.30 -10.46
N ARG A 247 -6.24 -11.74 -11.32
CA ARG A 247 -7.46 -12.45 -10.89
C ARG A 247 -7.15 -13.77 -10.20
N ALA A 248 -6.30 -14.61 -10.80
CA ALA A 248 -5.90 -15.89 -10.22
C ALA A 248 -5.14 -15.71 -8.89
N GLY A 249 -4.25 -14.72 -8.83
CA GLY A 249 -3.53 -14.35 -7.62
C GLY A 249 -4.48 -13.89 -6.49
N GLY A 250 -5.54 -13.16 -6.83
CA GLY A 250 -6.57 -12.76 -5.87
C GLY A 250 -7.28 -13.95 -5.25
N LEU A 251 -7.68 -14.94 -6.06
CA LEU A 251 -8.29 -16.18 -5.57
C LEU A 251 -7.33 -16.96 -4.68
N LEU A 252 -6.07 -17.08 -5.11
CA LEU A 252 -5.04 -17.79 -4.35
C LEU A 252 -4.76 -17.11 -3.00
N LEU A 253 -4.66 -15.78 -2.99
CA LEU A 253 -4.49 -14.99 -1.76
C LEU A 253 -5.70 -15.18 -0.82
N THR A 254 -6.93 -15.08 -1.35
CA THR A 254 -8.14 -15.29 -0.57
C THR A 254 -8.14 -16.68 0.08
N ALA A 255 -7.84 -17.73 -0.69
CA ALA A 255 -7.74 -19.08 -0.16
C ALA A 255 -6.65 -19.20 0.93
N ALA A 256 -5.50 -18.57 0.74
CA ALA A 256 -4.42 -18.57 1.73
C ALA A 256 -4.81 -17.84 3.03
N LEU A 257 -5.50 -16.69 2.93
CA LEU A 257 -6.00 -15.95 4.09
C LEU A 257 -7.07 -16.74 4.85
N TRP A 258 -8.00 -17.38 4.16
CA TRP A 258 -9.01 -18.24 4.79
C TRP A 258 -8.40 -19.45 5.47
N LEU A 259 -7.40 -20.09 4.86
CA LEU A 259 -6.66 -21.17 5.48
C LEU A 259 -5.91 -20.72 6.75
N LEU A 260 -5.30 -19.53 6.70
CA LEU A 260 -4.63 -18.93 7.85
C LEU A 260 -5.64 -18.59 8.96
N ALA A 261 -6.81 -18.03 8.60
CA ALA A 261 -7.90 -17.75 9.53
C ALA A 261 -8.41 -19.04 10.22
N TRP A 262 -8.66 -20.10 9.44
CA TRP A 262 -9.09 -21.38 9.98
C TRP A 262 -8.06 -22.00 10.92
N ARG A 263 -6.77 -21.98 10.56
CA ARG A 263 -5.68 -22.46 11.43
C ARG A 263 -5.57 -21.63 12.72
N SER A 264 -5.70 -20.30 12.61
CA SER A 264 -5.71 -19.41 13.77
C SER A 264 -6.84 -19.73 14.72
N TRP A 265 -8.03 -20.01 14.16
CA TRP A 265 -9.20 -20.44 14.95
C TRP A 265 -8.92 -21.75 15.68
N ARG A 266 -8.38 -22.76 14.98
CA ARG A 266 -8.02 -24.07 15.56
C ARG A 266 -7.02 -23.98 16.70
N LEU A 267 -6.16 -22.96 16.70
CA LEU A 267 -5.17 -22.66 17.76
C LEU A 267 -5.72 -21.76 18.88
N GLY A 268 -7.02 -21.50 18.92
CA GLY A 268 -7.65 -20.66 19.94
C GLY A 268 -7.38 -19.16 19.80
N LEU A 269 -6.88 -18.71 18.63
CA LEU A 269 -6.58 -17.30 18.33
C LEU A 269 -7.76 -16.62 17.61
N GLY A 270 -8.98 -16.72 18.21
CA GLY A 270 -10.22 -16.30 17.56
C GLY A 270 -10.26 -14.86 17.05
N ALA A 271 -9.68 -13.90 17.79
CA ALA A 271 -9.61 -12.51 17.35
C ALA A 271 -8.74 -12.33 16.07
N VAL A 272 -7.63 -13.09 15.95
CA VAL A 272 -6.79 -13.09 14.74
C VAL A 272 -7.54 -13.75 13.59
N ALA A 273 -8.21 -14.88 13.86
CA ALA A 273 -9.01 -15.57 12.86
C ALA A 273 -10.13 -14.68 12.30
N LEU A 274 -10.85 -13.97 13.17
CA LEU A 274 -11.90 -13.04 12.74
C LEU A 274 -11.34 -11.91 11.88
N GLY A 275 -10.23 -11.28 12.31
CA GLY A 275 -9.58 -10.22 11.54
C GLY A 275 -9.16 -10.67 10.13
N LEU A 276 -8.63 -11.89 10.00
CA LEU A 276 -8.22 -12.45 8.70
C LEU A 276 -9.41 -12.87 7.82
N ALA A 277 -10.55 -13.24 8.42
CA ALA A 277 -11.73 -13.66 7.67
C ALA A 277 -12.53 -12.49 7.07
N VAL A 278 -12.33 -11.28 7.60
CA VAL A 278 -13.03 -10.05 7.17
C VAL A 278 -12.26 -9.31 6.05
N ILE A 279 -10.96 -9.59 5.87
CA ILE A 279 -10.13 -9.05 4.78
C ILE A 279 -10.37 -9.82 3.49
#